data_2b5991d46f7c7fe8376b21889afcb0ba
#
_entry.id   2b5991d46f7c7fe8376b21889afcb0ba
#
_cell.length_a   1.000
_cell.length_b   1.000
_cell.length_c   1.000
_cell.angle_alpha   90.00
_cell.angle_beta   90.00
_cell.angle_gamma   90.00
#
_symmetry.space_group_name_H-M   'P 1'
#
loop_
_entity.id
_entity.type
_entity.pdbx_description
1 polymer ?
#
loop_
_entity_poly.entity_id
_entity_poly.type
_entity_poly.pdbx_seq_one_letter_code
_entity_poly.pdbx_strand_id
1 'polypeptide(L)'
;MADRTDRRCFLARGVLGAAGIGAAYGSIEEKTLWAAVQDGSAQPAPSENDKPKTDIPPGSLPCGKIAGVSLSRLFIGGNLIGGWAHSRDLMYASKLFTSYNTEAKVFETLELAQACGINTIQLDPKCWPVVSKFNQDRATKIQTMVCIPLIEDKTGMNDAIKGQVDLGATLIYSHGGVTDAHMMNGGTMGVIGQMVDLIKAQGVPAGVGGHSLNMPMACERENIDADFYVKTFHIDRYWSATPGERRKEYDWMRGDSSDHDANYDNMWCNNPEETAAFMETVEKPWVAFKVMAAGAINPRVAFSYAYRHGADFIIAGMFDFQVEADVKIAIESLEKADGRGRPWRG
;
A
#
# COMPACT_ATOMS: atom_id res chain seq x y z
N MET A 1 -37.26 52.43 1.08
CA MET A 1 -36.59 52.12 -0.19
C MET A 1 -35.47 51.18 0.08
N ALA A 2 -35.65 49.88 -0.15
CA ALA A 2 -34.64 48.85 0.09
C ALA A 2 -33.84 48.69 -1.20
N ASP A 3 -32.56 48.88 -1.10
CA ASP A 3 -31.56 48.75 -2.15
C ASP A 3 -31.49 47.28 -2.59
N ARG A 4 -31.90 47.03 -3.82
CA ARG A 4 -31.79 45.72 -4.47
C ARG A 4 -30.35 45.55 -4.98
N THR A 5 -29.49 45.01 -4.17
CA THR A 5 -28.17 44.60 -4.59
C THR A 5 -28.29 43.54 -5.71
N ASP A 6 -27.83 43.89 -6.90
CA ASP A 6 -27.93 43.05 -8.08
C ASP A 6 -27.17 41.72 -7.87
N ARG A 7 -27.88 40.61 -7.99
CA ARG A 7 -27.33 39.24 -7.84
C ARG A 7 -26.12 38.99 -8.77
N ARG A 8 -26.02 39.70 -9.87
CA ARG A 8 -24.89 39.63 -10.80
C ARG A 8 -23.61 40.22 -10.21
N CYS A 9 -23.71 41.34 -9.48
CA CYS A 9 -22.54 41.90 -8.76
C CYS A 9 -22.08 41.05 -7.59
N PHE A 10 -22.99 40.36 -6.91
CA PHE A 10 -22.64 39.43 -5.83
C PHE A 10 -21.88 38.20 -6.36
N LEU A 11 -22.36 37.61 -7.47
CA LEU A 11 -21.69 36.46 -8.09
C LEU A 11 -20.33 36.83 -8.69
N ALA A 12 -20.20 38.00 -9.34
CA ALA A 12 -18.91 38.44 -9.87
C ALA A 12 -17.85 38.69 -8.79
N ARG A 13 -18.26 39.26 -7.64
CA ARG A 13 -17.35 39.45 -6.49
C ARG A 13 -17.07 38.16 -5.75
N GLY A 14 -18.01 37.21 -5.71
CA GLY A 14 -17.82 35.89 -5.12
C GLY A 14 -16.82 35.04 -5.91
N VAL A 15 -16.87 35.07 -7.24
CA VAL A 15 -15.93 34.32 -8.11
C VAL A 15 -14.51 34.87 -8.02
N LEU A 16 -14.33 36.20 -7.97
CA LEU A 16 -13.01 36.81 -7.81
C LEU A 16 -12.41 36.57 -6.41
N GLY A 17 -13.25 36.52 -5.38
CA GLY A 17 -12.82 36.20 -4.01
C GLY A 17 -12.44 34.72 -3.85
N ALA A 18 -13.18 33.80 -4.48
CA ALA A 18 -12.89 32.36 -4.45
C ALA A 18 -11.61 32.00 -5.22
N ALA A 19 -11.35 32.65 -6.36
CA ALA A 19 -10.12 32.43 -7.13
C ALA A 19 -8.86 32.92 -6.38
N GLY A 20 -8.98 34.01 -5.59
CA GLY A 20 -7.87 34.54 -4.79
C GLY A 20 -7.57 33.72 -3.53
N ILE A 21 -8.58 33.13 -2.92
CA ILE A 21 -8.43 32.31 -1.72
C ILE A 21 -7.96 30.89 -2.07
N GLY A 22 -8.43 30.30 -3.18
CA GLY A 22 -8.00 28.98 -3.64
C GLY A 22 -6.51 28.92 -3.94
N ALA A 23 -5.92 30.00 -4.48
CA ALA A 23 -4.48 30.07 -4.77
C ALA A 23 -3.60 30.15 -3.50
N ALA A 24 -4.17 30.51 -2.35
CA ALA A 24 -3.41 30.68 -1.09
C ALA A 24 -3.43 29.41 -0.20
N TYR A 25 -4.40 28.52 -0.38
CA TYR A 25 -4.60 27.32 0.45
C TYR A 25 -4.46 25.99 -0.28
N GLY A 26 -4.16 25.98 -1.59
CA GLY A 26 -3.81 24.75 -2.30
C GLY A 26 -2.55 24.16 -1.68
N SER A 27 -2.61 22.89 -1.26
CA SER A 27 -1.44 22.16 -0.77
C SER A 27 -0.35 22.17 -1.86
N ILE A 28 0.91 22.01 -1.47
CA ILE A 28 2.01 21.86 -2.43
C ILE A 28 1.68 20.71 -3.39
N GLU A 29 1.04 19.66 -2.89
CA GLU A 29 0.54 18.49 -3.66
C GLU A 29 -0.48 18.88 -4.74
N GLU A 30 -1.49 19.70 -4.43
CA GLU A 30 -2.46 20.17 -5.42
C GLU A 30 -1.80 21.00 -6.53
N LYS A 31 -0.88 21.88 -6.19
CA LYS A 31 -0.16 22.69 -7.17
C LYS A 31 0.70 21.84 -8.09
N THR A 32 1.32 20.79 -7.53
CA THR A 32 2.15 19.85 -8.30
C THR A 32 1.30 18.97 -9.23
N LEU A 33 0.15 18.48 -8.75
CA LEU A 33 -0.83 17.76 -9.55
C LEU A 33 -1.36 18.60 -10.72
N TRP A 34 -1.73 19.87 -10.48
CA TRP A 34 -2.20 20.78 -11.52
C TRP A 34 -1.12 21.09 -12.56
N ALA A 35 0.13 21.26 -12.15
CA ALA A 35 1.25 21.47 -13.06
C ALA A 35 1.51 20.23 -13.94
N ALA A 36 1.47 19.03 -13.36
CA ALA A 36 1.67 17.77 -14.07
C ALA A 36 0.55 17.47 -15.10
N VAL A 37 -0.71 17.85 -14.81
CA VAL A 37 -1.84 17.68 -15.73
C VAL A 37 -1.78 18.68 -16.91
N GLN A 38 -1.19 19.85 -16.73
CA GLN A 38 -1.06 20.86 -17.79
C GLN A 38 0.08 20.58 -18.78
N ASP A 39 1.12 19.83 -18.32
CA ASP A 39 2.29 19.53 -19.13
C ASP A 39 2.16 18.18 -19.87
N GLY A 40 1.06 18.03 -20.62
CA GLY A 40 0.72 16.82 -21.40
C GLY A 40 1.68 16.48 -22.56
N SER A 41 2.93 16.93 -22.50
CA SER A 41 4.01 16.51 -23.38
C SER A 41 4.49 15.12 -22.95
N ALA A 42 4.23 14.09 -23.74
CA ALA A 42 4.87 12.79 -23.62
C ALA A 42 6.39 13.00 -23.66
N GLN A 43 7.02 12.92 -22.48
CA GLN A 43 8.49 12.96 -22.42
C GLN A 43 9.04 11.65 -23.03
N PRO A 44 10.12 11.73 -23.83
CA PRO A 44 10.82 10.53 -24.28
C PRO A 44 11.36 9.76 -23.07
N ALA A 45 11.39 8.42 -23.16
CA ALA A 45 11.94 7.58 -22.11
C ALA A 45 13.34 8.08 -21.69
N PRO A 46 13.64 8.17 -20.38
CA PRO A 46 14.92 8.68 -19.89
C PRO A 46 16.09 7.87 -20.47
N SER A 47 17.14 8.54 -20.86
CA SER A 47 18.41 7.88 -21.24
C SER A 47 19.06 7.26 -19.99
N GLU A 48 19.88 6.21 -20.15
CA GLU A 48 20.59 5.55 -19.02
C GLU A 48 21.47 6.50 -18.17
N ASN A 49 21.74 7.72 -18.65
CA ASN A 49 22.53 8.74 -17.97
C ASN A 49 21.70 9.66 -17.05
N ASP A 50 20.36 9.60 -17.10
CA ASP A 50 19.49 10.43 -16.26
C ASP A 50 18.92 9.61 -15.10
N LYS A 51 19.79 9.13 -14.22
CA LYS A 51 19.30 8.57 -12.94
C LYS A 51 18.59 9.69 -12.18
N PRO A 52 17.40 9.42 -11.62
CA PRO A 52 16.69 10.44 -10.85
C PRO A 52 17.59 10.95 -9.73
N LYS A 53 17.73 12.27 -9.64
CA LYS A 53 18.50 12.92 -8.58
C LYS A 53 17.67 12.92 -7.31
N THR A 54 18.24 12.43 -6.23
CA THR A 54 17.62 12.47 -4.89
C THR A 54 18.65 12.97 -3.88
N ASP A 55 18.17 13.69 -2.86
CA ASP A 55 18.99 14.13 -1.72
C ASP A 55 19.15 13.03 -0.65
N ILE A 56 18.56 11.83 -0.87
CA ILE A 56 18.67 10.72 0.07
C ILE A 56 20.00 10.00 -0.16
N PRO A 57 20.89 9.95 0.84
CA PRO A 57 22.14 9.23 0.71
C PRO A 57 21.89 7.73 0.48
N PRO A 58 22.65 7.07 -0.40
CA PRO A 58 22.55 5.62 -0.58
C PRO A 58 22.71 4.86 0.74
N GLY A 59 21.83 3.89 0.97
CA GLY A 59 21.87 3.07 2.19
C GLY A 59 21.24 3.71 3.44
N SER A 60 20.68 4.92 3.35
CA SER A 60 20.02 5.58 4.48
C SER A 60 18.72 4.90 4.88
N LEU A 61 17.96 4.32 3.93
CA LEU A 61 16.76 3.56 4.24
C LEU A 61 17.15 2.17 4.75
N PRO A 62 16.88 1.86 6.03
CA PRO A 62 17.24 0.56 6.61
C PRO A 62 16.53 -0.61 5.91
N CYS A 63 17.21 -1.75 5.87
CA CYS A 63 16.66 -3.02 5.42
C CYS A 63 16.42 -3.96 6.59
N GLY A 64 15.52 -4.92 6.39
CA GLY A 64 15.32 -6.10 7.23
C GLY A 64 15.33 -7.35 6.36
N LYS A 65 14.98 -8.52 6.93
CA LYS A 65 14.97 -9.79 6.20
C LYS A 65 13.68 -10.56 6.43
N ILE A 66 13.16 -11.18 5.38
CA ILE A 66 12.11 -12.20 5.45
C ILE A 66 12.68 -13.47 4.83
N ALA A 67 12.77 -14.56 5.59
CA ALA A 67 13.35 -15.84 5.16
C ALA A 67 14.67 -15.67 4.40
N GLY A 68 15.55 -14.77 4.89
CA GLY A 68 16.87 -14.51 4.30
C GLY A 68 16.89 -13.47 3.16
N VAL A 69 15.74 -13.09 2.61
CA VAL A 69 15.64 -12.05 1.55
C VAL A 69 15.76 -10.67 2.19
N SER A 70 16.71 -9.86 1.74
CA SER A 70 16.90 -8.49 2.23
C SER A 70 15.94 -7.51 1.57
N LEU A 71 15.12 -6.84 2.35
CA LEU A 71 14.04 -5.96 1.91
C LEU A 71 14.16 -4.59 2.60
N SER A 72 13.98 -3.50 1.87
CA SER A 72 13.86 -2.17 2.48
C SER A 72 12.66 -2.14 3.44
N ARG A 73 12.76 -1.43 4.58
CA ARG A 73 11.66 -1.40 5.55
C ARG A 73 10.42 -0.66 5.06
N LEU A 74 10.53 0.13 4.01
CA LEU A 74 9.42 0.73 3.25
C LEU A 74 9.32 0.05 1.88
N PHE A 75 8.15 -0.48 1.54
CA PHE A 75 7.81 -1.01 0.20
C PHE A 75 6.93 -0.01 -0.54
N ILE A 76 7.12 0.09 -1.84
CA ILE A 76 6.16 0.80 -2.68
C ILE A 76 4.93 -0.09 -2.94
N GLY A 77 3.73 0.47 -2.76
CA GLY A 77 2.47 -0.24 -2.99
C GLY A 77 2.00 -0.14 -4.43
N GLY A 78 1.60 -1.26 -5.01
CA GLY A 78 1.13 -1.33 -6.40
C GLY A 78 -0.30 -0.85 -6.65
N ASN A 79 -1.06 -0.51 -5.61
CA ASN A 79 -2.48 -0.13 -5.77
C ASN A 79 -2.68 1.06 -6.71
N LEU A 80 -1.79 2.07 -6.66
CA LEU A 80 -1.88 3.24 -7.54
C LEU A 80 -1.67 2.86 -9.01
N ILE A 81 -0.78 1.90 -9.29
CA ILE A 81 -0.50 1.35 -10.62
C ILE A 81 -1.71 0.56 -11.12
N GLY A 82 -2.31 -0.27 -10.27
CA GLY A 82 -3.47 -1.08 -10.58
C GLY A 82 -4.79 -0.29 -10.67
N GLY A 83 -4.82 0.97 -10.21
CA GLY A 83 -6.01 1.81 -10.20
C GLY A 83 -6.94 1.60 -8.99
N TRP A 84 -6.47 0.93 -7.94
CA TRP A 84 -7.27 0.72 -6.72
C TRP A 84 -7.07 1.87 -5.74
N ALA A 85 -7.96 2.86 -5.81
CA ALA A 85 -7.84 4.08 -5.01
C ALA A 85 -8.17 3.87 -3.52
N HIS A 86 -9.11 2.98 -3.20
CA HIS A 86 -9.64 2.81 -1.84
C HIS A 86 -10.10 4.12 -1.20
N SER A 87 -10.70 4.99 -1.99
CA SER A 87 -10.99 6.37 -1.62
C SER A 87 -12.46 6.59 -1.29
N ARG A 88 -13.12 5.58 -0.72
CA ARG A 88 -14.55 5.58 -0.37
C ARG A 88 -15.41 5.84 -1.63
N ASP A 89 -16.24 6.88 -1.57
CA ASP A 89 -17.20 7.29 -2.59
C ASP A 89 -16.63 8.27 -3.63
N LEU A 90 -15.32 8.48 -3.67
CA LEU A 90 -14.66 9.31 -4.69
C LEU A 90 -14.47 8.51 -5.99
N MET A 91 -15.55 8.28 -6.72
CA MET A 91 -15.62 7.38 -7.89
C MET A 91 -14.63 7.71 -9.02
N TYR A 92 -14.17 8.96 -9.13
CA TYR A 92 -13.22 9.37 -10.16
C TYR A 92 -11.74 9.06 -9.80
N ALA A 93 -11.44 8.76 -8.53
CA ALA A 93 -10.05 8.63 -8.07
C ALA A 93 -9.29 7.51 -8.78
N SER A 94 -9.89 6.33 -8.97
CA SER A 94 -9.27 5.23 -9.72
C SER A 94 -8.96 5.59 -11.18
N LYS A 95 -9.84 6.36 -11.83
CA LYS A 95 -9.60 6.83 -13.20
C LYS A 95 -8.45 7.84 -13.25
N LEU A 96 -8.35 8.74 -12.26
CA LEU A 96 -7.22 9.66 -12.15
C LEU A 96 -5.92 8.89 -11.96
N PHE A 97 -5.90 7.88 -11.09
CA PHE A 97 -4.71 7.05 -10.86
C PHE A 97 -4.24 6.35 -12.14
N THR A 98 -5.15 5.68 -12.85
CA THR A 98 -4.79 5.00 -14.10
C THR A 98 -4.43 5.96 -15.24
N SER A 99 -4.98 7.17 -15.24
CA SER A 99 -4.62 8.19 -16.23
C SER A 99 -3.25 8.82 -15.95
N TYR A 100 -2.90 9.00 -14.67
CA TYR A 100 -1.61 9.54 -14.26
C TYR A 100 -0.49 8.51 -14.37
N ASN A 101 -0.71 7.29 -13.88
CA ASN A 101 0.27 6.21 -13.85
C ASN A 101 0.41 5.53 -15.22
N THR A 102 0.79 6.30 -16.25
CA THR A 102 1.23 5.73 -17.52
C THR A 102 2.46 4.85 -17.32
N GLU A 103 2.79 3.97 -18.27
CA GLU A 103 3.98 3.12 -18.20
C GLU A 103 5.25 3.95 -17.92
N ALA A 104 5.44 5.07 -18.63
CA ALA A 104 6.59 5.95 -18.42
C ALA A 104 6.61 6.52 -16.99
N LYS A 105 5.45 6.94 -16.48
CA LYS A 105 5.33 7.49 -15.10
C LYS A 105 5.57 6.43 -14.04
N VAL A 106 5.13 5.20 -14.26
CA VAL A 106 5.46 4.07 -13.37
C VAL A 106 6.96 3.80 -13.37
N PHE A 107 7.62 3.85 -14.52
CA PHE A 107 9.07 3.66 -14.61
C PHE A 107 9.82 4.74 -13.84
N GLU A 108 9.47 6.01 -14.05
CA GLU A 108 10.03 7.15 -13.31
C GLU A 108 9.86 6.97 -11.79
N THR A 109 8.67 6.58 -11.35
CA THR A 109 8.37 6.34 -9.94
C THR A 109 9.23 5.22 -9.35
N LEU A 110 9.37 4.10 -10.06
CA LEU A 110 10.17 2.96 -9.60
C LEU A 110 11.68 3.26 -9.61
N GLU A 111 12.17 4.01 -10.60
CA GLU A 111 13.56 4.48 -10.65
C GLU A 111 13.88 5.39 -9.45
N LEU A 112 12.99 6.35 -9.17
CA LEU A 112 13.14 7.23 -8.01
C LEU A 112 13.06 6.45 -6.71
N ALA A 113 12.14 5.49 -6.60
CA ALA A 113 12.03 4.61 -5.43
C ALA A 113 13.34 3.85 -5.17
N GLN A 114 13.95 3.26 -6.22
CA GLN A 114 15.23 2.57 -6.10
C GLN A 114 16.37 3.54 -5.75
N ALA A 115 16.41 4.74 -6.35
CA ALA A 115 17.38 5.76 -6.03
C ALA A 115 17.30 6.20 -4.55
N CYS A 116 16.08 6.24 -3.99
CA CYS A 116 15.83 6.52 -2.58
C CYS A 116 16.03 5.31 -1.64
N GLY A 117 16.42 4.14 -2.16
CA GLY A 117 16.72 2.94 -1.36
C GLY A 117 15.57 1.95 -1.20
N ILE A 118 14.40 2.19 -1.81
CA ILE A 118 13.32 1.20 -1.85
C ILE A 118 13.71 0.10 -2.85
N ASN A 119 13.77 -1.14 -2.38
CA ASN A 119 14.15 -2.26 -3.23
C ASN A 119 13.00 -3.25 -3.51
N THR A 120 11.80 -2.97 -2.99
CA THR A 120 10.66 -3.92 -3.06
C THR A 120 9.37 -3.19 -3.40
N ILE A 121 8.59 -3.78 -4.32
CA ILE A 121 7.22 -3.41 -4.62
C ILE A 121 6.26 -4.51 -4.17
N GLN A 122 5.17 -4.12 -3.48
CA GLN A 122 4.01 -5.00 -3.30
C GLN A 122 3.09 -4.84 -4.51
N LEU A 123 2.68 -5.93 -5.12
CA LEU A 123 1.85 -5.88 -6.31
C LEU A 123 0.77 -6.98 -6.36
N ASP A 124 -0.32 -6.63 -7.01
CA ASP A 124 -1.30 -7.58 -7.54
C ASP A 124 -0.84 -8.10 -8.90
N PRO A 125 -1.15 -9.34 -9.28
CA PRO A 125 -0.78 -9.92 -10.59
C PRO A 125 -1.12 -9.05 -11.81
N LYS A 126 -2.15 -8.21 -11.73
CA LYS A 126 -2.51 -7.26 -12.79
C LYS A 126 -1.39 -6.25 -13.12
N CYS A 127 -0.49 -5.99 -12.18
CA CYS A 127 0.61 -5.05 -12.36
C CYS A 127 1.87 -5.68 -13.00
N TRP A 128 1.90 -7.01 -13.19
CA TRP A 128 3.06 -7.69 -13.78
C TRP A 128 3.52 -7.11 -15.12
N PRO A 129 2.64 -6.81 -16.09
CA PRO A 129 3.12 -6.37 -17.41
C PRO A 129 4.05 -5.16 -17.33
N VAL A 130 3.74 -4.17 -16.49
CA VAL A 130 4.55 -2.96 -16.36
C VAL A 130 5.80 -3.21 -15.51
N VAL A 131 5.70 -4.00 -14.43
CA VAL A 131 6.83 -4.28 -13.52
C VAL A 131 7.84 -5.24 -14.16
N SER A 132 7.37 -6.25 -14.89
CA SER A 132 8.27 -7.16 -15.66
C SER A 132 9.04 -6.38 -16.72
N LYS A 133 8.36 -5.51 -17.46
CA LYS A 133 9.01 -4.66 -18.46
C LYS A 133 10.01 -3.69 -17.81
N PHE A 134 9.66 -3.12 -16.64
CA PHE A 134 10.60 -2.32 -15.86
C PHE A 134 11.87 -3.10 -15.51
N ASN A 135 11.74 -4.35 -15.09
CA ASN A 135 12.86 -5.19 -14.65
C ASN A 135 13.68 -5.79 -15.80
N GLN A 136 13.16 -5.84 -17.04
CA GLN A 136 13.72 -6.63 -18.14
C GLN A 136 15.15 -6.25 -18.46
N ASP A 137 15.45 -4.97 -18.62
CA ASP A 137 16.74 -4.47 -19.11
C ASP A 137 17.57 -3.77 -18.03
N ARG A 138 17.24 -4.00 -16.76
CA ARG A 138 17.92 -3.34 -15.64
C ARG A 138 18.88 -4.26 -14.89
N ALA A 139 20.08 -3.74 -14.62
CA ALA A 139 21.09 -4.46 -13.83
C ALA A 139 20.59 -4.71 -12.38
N THR A 140 19.86 -3.73 -11.80
CA THR A 140 19.23 -3.87 -10.50
C THR A 140 17.72 -3.93 -10.66
N LYS A 141 17.16 -5.11 -10.40
CA LYS A 141 15.71 -5.33 -10.45
C LYS A 141 15.04 -4.91 -9.15
N ILE A 142 13.83 -4.34 -9.23
CA ILE A 142 13.00 -4.18 -8.03
C ILE A 142 12.43 -5.55 -7.65
N GLN A 143 12.56 -5.92 -6.38
CA GLN A 143 11.99 -7.16 -5.83
C GLN A 143 10.47 -7.05 -5.77
N THR A 144 9.77 -8.19 -5.85
CA THR A 144 8.31 -8.22 -5.90
C THR A 144 7.73 -9.06 -4.77
N MET A 145 6.80 -8.51 -4.03
CA MET A 145 5.96 -9.22 -3.08
C MET A 145 4.54 -9.30 -3.65
N VAL A 146 4.13 -10.47 -4.10
CA VAL A 146 2.92 -10.67 -4.91
C VAL A 146 1.80 -11.26 -4.08
N CYS A 147 0.59 -10.68 -4.15
CA CYS A 147 -0.60 -11.30 -3.58
C CYS A 147 -1.28 -12.23 -4.59
N ILE A 148 -1.75 -13.38 -4.11
CA ILE A 148 -2.51 -14.34 -4.92
C ILE A 148 -3.84 -14.69 -4.25
N PRO A 149 -4.89 -15.04 -5.02
CA PRO A 149 -6.13 -15.53 -4.44
C PRO A 149 -5.93 -16.91 -3.78
N LEU A 150 -6.79 -17.24 -2.82
CA LEU A 150 -6.95 -18.61 -2.34
C LEU A 150 -7.75 -19.39 -3.37
N ILE A 151 -7.26 -20.55 -3.77
CA ILE A 151 -7.91 -21.47 -4.71
C ILE A 151 -8.06 -22.83 -4.00
N GLU A 152 -9.28 -23.33 -3.88
CA GLU A 152 -9.53 -24.58 -3.16
C GLU A 152 -8.93 -25.81 -3.87
N ASP A 153 -8.96 -25.79 -5.20
CA ASP A 153 -8.29 -26.84 -5.99
C ASP A 153 -6.77 -26.73 -5.89
N LYS A 154 -6.16 -27.78 -5.36
CA LYS A 154 -4.70 -27.85 -5.16
C LYS A 154 -3.91 -27.68 -6.44
N THR A 155 -4.36 -28.23 -7.56
CA THR A 155 -3.69 -28.14 -8.85
C THR A 155 -3.72 -26.71 -9.36
N GLY A 156 -4.90 -26.09 -9.37
CA GLY A 156 -5.07 -24.69 -9.76
C GLY A 156 -4.31 -23.73 -8.84
N MET A 157 -4.24 -24.00 -7.54
CA MET A 157 -3.42 -23.22 -6.60
C MET A 157 -1.93 -23.31 -6.96
N ASN A 158 -1.43 -24.52 -7.19
CA ASN A 158 -0.03 -24.74 -7.55
C ASN A 158 0.32 -24.06 -8.87
N ASP A 159 -0.54 -24.15 -9.88
CA ASP A 159 -0.32 -23.52 -11.19
C ASP A 159 -0.32 -21.98 -11.08
N ALA A 160 -1.22 -21.43 -10.28
CA ALA A 160 -1.24 -20.01 -9.99
C ALA A 160 0.05 -19.53 -9.31
N ILE A 161 0.56 -20.28 -8.32
CA ILE A 161 1.82 -19.99 -7.63
C ILE A 161 3.01 -20.07 -8.60
N LYS A 162 3.11 -21.17 -9.36
CA LYS A 162 4.18 -21.34 -10.35
C LYS A 162 4.20 -20.20 -11.36
N GLY A 163 3.04 -19.80 -11.86
CA GLY A 163 2.95 -18.66 -12.76
C GLY A 163 3.55 -17.37 -12.19
N GLN A 164 3.41 -17.10 -10.88
CA GLN A 164 4.04 -15.94 -10.25
C GLN A 164 5.57 -16.12 -10.12
N VAL A 165 6.02 -17.31 -9.76
CA VAL A 165 7.45 -17.63 -9.63
C VAL A 165 8.14 -17.52 -11.00
N ASP A 166 7.53 -18.03 -12.05
CA ASP A 166 8.04 -17.94 -13.43
C ASP A 166 8.15 -16.49 -13.92
N LEU A 167 7.28 -15.59 -13.42
CA LEU A 167 7.36 -14.15 -13.66
C LEU A 167 8.40 -13.44 -12.78
N GLY A 168 9.03 -14.14 -11.84
CA GLY A 168 10.09 -13.61 -10.98
C GLY A 168 9.60 -13.06 -9.63
N ALA A 169 8.50 -13.58 -9.08
CA ALA A 169 8.06 -13.24 -7.74
C ALA A 169 9.14 -13.56 -6.70
N THR A 170 9.49 -12.55 -5.87
CA THR A 170 10.48 -12.71 -4.80
C THR A 170 9.84 -13.26 -3.52
N LEU A 171 8.63 -12.80 -3.19
CA LEU A 171 7.80 -13.29 -2.10
C LEU A 171 6.35 -13.42 -2.60
N ILE A 172 5.63 -14.39 -2.08
CA ILE A 172 4.21 -14.60 -2.41
C ILE A 172 3.40 -14.67 -1.11
N TYR A 173 2.20 -14.07 -1.11
CA TYR A 173 1.30 -14.13 0.04
C TYR A 173 -0.18 -14.22 -0.43
N SER A 174 -1.09 -14.69 0.45
CA SER A 174 -2.52 -14.72 0.14
C SER A 174 -3.09 -13.30 0.08
N HIS A 175 -3.94 -13.02 -0.91
CA HIS A 175 -4.62 -11.73 -1.04
C HIS A 175 -5.53 -11.48 0.18
N GLY A 176 -5.30 -10.38 0.91
CA GLY A 176 -5.95 -10.11 2.19
C GLY A 176 -7.48 -10.16 2.14
N GLY A 177 -8.11 -9.52 1.15
CA GLY A 177 -9.56 -9.56 1.01
C GLY A 177 -10.12 -10.96 0.71
N VAL A 178 -9.39 -11.78 -0.04
CA VAL A 178 -9.82 -13.17 -0.31
C VAL A 178 -9.65 -14.04 0.92
N THR A 179 -8.57 -13.86 1.69
CA THR A 179 -8.39 -14.55 2.97
C THR A 179 -9.50 -14.17 3.97
N ASP A 180 -9.81 -12.88 4.09
CA ASP A 180 -10.89 -12.41 4.96
C ASP A 180 -12.26 -12.98 4.54
N ALA A 181 -12.56 -12.99 3.23
CA ALA A 181 -13.78 -13.59 2.71
C ALA A 181 -13.86 -15.10 3.02
N HIS A 182 -12.76 -15.82 2.86
CA HIS A 182 -12.67 -17.25 3.20
C HIS A 182 -12.99 -17.47 4.69
N MET A 183 -12.36 -16.70 5.57
CA MET A 183 -12.61 -16.80 7.01
C MET A 183 -14.02 -16.38 7.41
N MET A 184 -14.54 -15.29 6.85
CA MET A 184 -15.90 -14.79 7.10
C MET A 184 -16.97 -15.84 6.72
N ASN A 185 -16.73 -16.62 5.68
CA ASN A 185 -17.62 -17.67 5.20
C ASN A 185 -17.40 -19.04 5.87
N GLY A 186 -16.60 -19.11 6.93
CA GLY A 186 -16.33 -20.35 7.66
C GLY A 186 -15.36 -21.29 6.95
N GLY A 187 -14.53 -20.78 6.07
CA GLY A 187 -13.49 -21.54 5.38
C GLY A 187 -12.43 -22.06 6.35
N THR A 188 -11.80 -23.17 5.98
CA THR A 188 -10.85 -23.87 6.85
C THR A 188 -9.43 -23.33 6.70
N MET A 189 -8.66 -23.35 7.79
CA MET A 189 -7.25 -22.98 7.77
C MET A 189 -6.40 -23.95 6.92
N GLY A 190 -6.91 -25.15 6.62
CA GLY A 190 -6.23 -26.14 5.77
C GLY A 190 -5.94 -25.63 4.36
N VAL A 191 -6.82 -24.82 3.75
CA VAL A 191 -6.59 -24.20 2.43
C VAL A 191 -5.45 -23.18 2.52
N ILE A 192 -5.40 -22.40 3.60
CA ILE A 192 -4.32 -21.42 3.83
C ILE A 192 -2.98 -22.13 4.05
N GLY A 193 -2.96 -23.18 4.88
CA GLY A 193 -1.76 -24.01 5.08
C GLY A 193 -1.28 -24.66 3.80
N GLN A 194 -2.17 -25.24 3.01
CA GLN A 194 -1.83 -25.81 1.69
C GLN A 194 -1.22 -24.77 0.76
N MET A 195 -1.73 -23.54 0.70
CA MET A 195 -1.15 -22.46 -0.10
C MET A 195 0.27 -22.14 0.38
N VAL A 196 0.47 -21.99 1.69
CA VAL A 196 1.80 -21.72 2.29
C VAL A 196 2.80 -22.82 1.90
N ASP A 197 2.42 -24.10 2.06
CA ASP A 197 3.26 -25.24 1.70
C ASP A 197 3.62 -25.24 0.22
N LEU A 198 2.68 -24.97 -0.66
CA LEU A 198 2.89 -24.92 -2.10
C LEU A 198 3.82 -23.77 -2.52
N ILE A 199 3.72 -22.60 -1.88
CA ILE A 199 4.63 -21.47 -2.13
C ILE A 199 6.04 -21.84 -1.68
N LYS A 200 6.20 -22.37 -0.46
CA LYS A 200 7.51 -22.79 0.07
C LYS A 200 8.14 -23.90 -0.78
N ALA A 201 7.34 -24.80 -1.35
CA ALA A 201 7.81 -25.82 -2.27
C ALA A 201 8.42 -25.26 -3.58
N GLN A 202 8.06 -24.03 -3.96
CA GLN A 202 8.70 -23.31 -5.06
C GLN A 202 9.98 -22.56 -4.67
N GLY A 203 10.39 -22.62 -3.40
CA GLY A 203 11.61 -21.98 -2.90
C GLY A 203 11.51 -20.48 -2.67
N VAL A 204 10.30 -19.93 -2.57
CA VAL A 204 10.06 -18.52 -2.26
C VAL A 204 9.39 -18.36 -0.90
N PRO A 205 9.64 -17.26 -0.15
CA PRO A 205 8.98 -17.01 1.12
C PRO A 205 7.47 -16.90 0.98
N ALA A 206 6.75 -17.57 1.91
CA ALA A 206 5.30 -17.66 1.92
C ALA A 206 4.68 -16.80 3.01
N GLY A 207 3.78 -15.89 2.64
CA GLY A 207 3.05 -15.03 3.56
C GLY A 207 1.55 -15.30 3.59
N VAL A 208 0.91 -14.83 4.66
CA VAL A 208 -0.56 -14.78 4.74
C VAL A 208 -1.00 -13.33 4.94
N GLY A 209 -1.94 -12.89 4.08
CA GLY A 209 -2.50 -11.55 4.09
C GLY A 209 -3.91 -11.51 4.67
N GLY A 210 -4.28 -10.41 5.34
CA GLY A 210 -5.62 -10.18 5.86
C GLY A 210 -5.78 -8.78 6.44
N HIS A 211 -7.04 -8.31 6.46
CA HIS A 211 -7.39 -7.07 7.15
C HIS A 211 -7.80 -7.37 8.60
N SER A 212 -8.48 -8.48 8.82
CA SER A 212 -8.91 -8.95 10.13
C SER A 212 -7.73 -9.37 11.02
N LEU A 213 -7.79 -9.07 12.32
CA LEU A 213 -6.89 -9.62 13.31
C LEU A 213 -7.10 -11.16 13.49
N ASN A 214 -8.30 -11.65 13.17
CA ASN A 214 -8.58 -13.07 13.24
C ASN A 214 -7.67 -13.90 12.32
N MET A 215 -7.17 -13.32 11.22
CA MET A 215 -6.27 -14.02 10.30
C MET A 215 -4.95 -14.45 10.99
N PRO A 216 -4.10 -13.54 11.49
CA PRO A 216 -2.87 -13.97 12.15
C PRO A 216 -3.13 -14.79 13.43
N MET A 217 -4.21 -14.49 14.17
CA MET A 217 -4.61 -15.28 15.33
C MET A 217 -4.92 -16.73 14.97
N ALA A 218 -5.66 -16.96 13.89
CA ALA A 218 -5.97 -18.30 13.41
C ALA A 218 -4.73 -19.02 12.89
N CYS A 219 -3.83 -18.32 12.16
CA CYS A 219 -2.59 -18.89 11.68
C CYS A 219 -1.67 -19.34 12.83
N GLU A 220 -1.53 -18.53 13.88
CA GLU A 220 -0.71 -18.91 15.04
C GLU A 220 -1.34 -20.07 15.81
N ARG A 221 -2.65 -20.04 16.04
CA ARG A 221 -3.39 -21.12 16.73
C ARG A 221 -3.28 -22.47 16.01
N GLU A 222 -3.38 -22.47 14.69
CA GLU A 222 -3.32 -23.68 13.85
C GLU A 222 -1.89 -24.02 13.40
N ASN A 223 -0.88 -23.28 13.90
CA ASN A 223 0.54 -23.46 13.57
C ASN A 223 0.82 -23.45 12.05
N ILE A 224 0.20 -22.52 11.30
CA ILE A 224 0.50 -22.33 9.88
C ILE A 224 1.95 -21.84 9.74
N ASP A 225 2.75 -22.59 8.97
CA ASP A 225 4.19 -22.33 8.79
C ASP A 225 4.48 -21.20 7.80
N ALA A 226 3.76 -20.09 7.92
CA ALA A 226 4.01 -18.89 7.13
C ALA A 226 5.33 -18.22 7.56
N ASP A 227 6.06 -17.65 6.60
CA ASP A 227 7.31 -16.92 6.87
C ASP A 227 7.05 -15.47 7.30
N PHE A 228 5.88 -14.89 7.00
CA PHE A 228 5.52 -13.53 7.36
C PHE A 228 4.00 -13.28 7.28
N TYR A 229 3.55 -12.20 7.89
CA TYR A 229 2.18 -11.72 7.77
C TYR A 229 2.09 -10.38 7.07
N VAL A 230 1.07 -10.19 6.22
CA VAL A 230 0.68 -8.91 5.64
C VAL A 230 -0.66 -8.52 6.26
N LYS A 231 -0.63 -7.66 7.29
CA LYS A 231 -1.81 -7.28 8.08
C LYS A 231 -2.02 -5.77 8.04
N THR A 232 -3.24 -5.32 7.76
CA THR A 232 -3.57 -3.89 7.84
C THR A 232 -3.27 -3.33 9.21
N PHE A 233 -2.67 -2.14 9.24
CA PHE A 233 -2.39 -1.47 10.49
C PHE A 233 -2.35 0.04 10.33
N HIS A 234 -3.24 0.75 11.01
CA HIS A 234 -3.28 2.20 11.05
C HIS A 234 -3.98 2.66 12.33
N ILE A 235 -3.75 3.90 12.73
CA ILE A 235 -4.51 4.50 13.82
C ILE A 235 -5.99 4.53 13.45
N ASP A 236 -6.84 4.60 14.44
CA ASP A 236 -8.30 4.65 14.30
C ASP A 236 -8.89 6.05 14.61
N ARG A 237 -8.03 7.04 14.78
CA ARG A 237 -8.39 8.44 15.10
C ARG A 237 -8.01 9.38 13.96
N TYR A 238 -8.85 9.43 12.94
CA TYR A 238 -8.74 10.35 11.81
C TYR A 238 -10.14 10.75 11.33
N TRP A 239 -10.24 11.81 10.53
CA TRP A 239 -11.50 12.47 10.19
C TRP A 239 -12.58 11.57 9.57
N SER A 240 -12.18 10.54 8.82
CA SER A 240 -13.10 9.62 8.15
C SER A 240 -13.12 8.21 8.78
N ALA A 241 -12.51 8.02 9.95
CA ALA A 241 -12.56 6.77 10.66
C ALA A 241 -13.97 6.41 11.07
N THR A 242 -14.34 5.13 10.95
CA THR A 242 -15.60 4.63 11.47
C THR A 242 -15.62 4.77 12.99
N PRO A 243 -16.64 5.42 13.60
CA PRO A 243 -16.77 5.51 15.04
C PRO A 243 -16.73 4.13 15.72
N GLY A 244 -16.09 4.03 16.88
CA GLY A 244 -15.83 2.76 17.56
C GLY A 244 -17.06 1.88 17.74
N GLU A 245 -18.20 2.49 18.15
CA GLU A 245 -19.46 1.82 18.37
C GLU A 245 -20.14 1.28 17.09
N ARG A 246 -19.67 1.71 15.92
CA ARG A 246 -20.19 1.29 14.62
C ARG A 246 -19.29 0.29 13.90
N ARG A 247 -18.07 0.03 14.43
CA ARG A 247 -17.12 -0.89 13.82
C ARG A 247 -17.58 -2.32 13.96
N LYS A 248 -17.55 -3.04 12.86
CA LYS A 248 -17.86 -4.46 12.83
C LYS A 248 -16.76 -5.18 12.07
N GLU A 249 -16.46 -6.38 12.50
CA GLU A 249 -15.51 -7.23 11.79
C GLU A 249 -15.97 -7.45 10.33
N TYR A 250 -15.02 -7.37 9.42
CA TYR A 250 -15.24 -7.50 7.97
C TYR A 250 -16.12 -6.40 7.32
N ASP A 251 -16.32 -5.23 7.96
CA ASP A 251 -17.08 -4.13 7.35
C ASP A 251 -16.48 -3.66 6.01
N TRP A 252 -15.14 -3.77 5.85
CA TRP A 252 -14.44 -3.51 4.59
C TRP A 252 -14.80 -4.48 3.45
N MET A 253 -15.48 -5.61 3.75
CA MET A 253 -15.94 -6.59 2.77
C MET A 253 -17.40 -6.36 2.35
N ARG A 254 -18.09 -5.39 2.93
CA ARG A 254 -19.52 -5.13 2.72
C ARG A 254 -19.73 -4.14 1.58
N GLY A 255 -19.37 -4.52 0.37
CA GLY A 255 -19.81 -3.82 -0.82
C GLY A 255 -20.71 -4.72 -1.65
N ASP A 256 -21.91 -4.26 -1.98
CA ASP A 256 -22.79 -4.96 -2.91
C ASP A 256 -22.41 -4.73 -4.37
N SER A 257 -21.43 -3.87 -4.60
CA SER A 257 -20.96 -3.48 -5.93
C SER A 257 -19.66 -4.21 -6.28
N SER A 258 -19.58 -4.74 -7.50
CA SER A 258 -18.32 -5.17 -8.10
C SER A 258 -17.42 -3.98 -8.49
N ASP A 259 -17.96 -2.76 -8.45
CA ASP A 259 -17.21 -1.52 -8.62
C ASP A 259 -16.49 -1.19 -7.31
N HIS A 260 -15.18 -1.34 -7.32
CA HIS A 260 -14.33 -1.09 -6.17
C HIS A 260 -14.42 0.35 -5.67
N ASP A 261 -14.69 1.31 -6.55
CA ASP A 261 -14.81 2.73 -6.22
C ASP A 261 -16.11 3.08 -5.48
N ALA A 262 -17.13 2.23 -5.59
CA ALA A 262 -18.40 2.41 -4.91
C ALA A 262 -18.40 1.87 -3.46
N ASN A 263 -17.30 1.27 -2.99
CA ASN A 263 -17.20 0.69 -1.66
C ASN A 263 -16.64 1.68 -0.63
N TYR A 264 -17.21 1.66 0.57
CA TYR A 264 -16.72 2.44 1.72
C TYR A 264 -15.57 1.70 2.40
N ASP A 265 -14.38 1.77 1.85
CA ASP A 265 -13.27 0.91 2.20
C ASP A 265 -12.01 1.62 2.75
N ASN A 266 -12.14 2.78 3.38
CA ASN A 266 -10.98 3.48 3.94
C ASN A 266 -10.73 3.22 5.44
N MET A 267 -11.41 2.24 6.03
CA MET A 267 -11.18 1.77 7.40
C MET A 267 -10.99 0.25 7.40
N TRP A 268 -9.78 -0.22 7.65
CA TRP A 268 -9.42 -1.64 7.55
C TRP A 268 -8.83 -2.23 8.83
N CYS A 269 -8.43 -1.39 9.78
CA CYS A 269 -7.95 -1.83 11.09
C CYS A 269 -8.91 -1.31 12.15
N ASN A 270 -9.88 -2.14 12.53
CA ASN A 270 -10.94 -1.76 13.49
C ASN A 270 -10.45 -1.71 14.94
N ASN A 271 -9.37 -2.42 15.25
CA ASN A 271 -8.84 -2.66 16.59
C ASN A 271 -7.31 -2.56 16.61
N PRO A 272 -6.74 -1.37 16.36
CA PRO A 272 -5.28 -1.22 16.23
C PRO A 272 -4.53 -1.54 17.52
N GLU A 273 -5.08 -1.22 18.69
CA GLU A 273 -4.44 -1.52 19.98
C GLU A 273 -4.36 -3.02 20.24
N GLU A 274 -5.45 -3.76 20.01
CA GLU A 274 -5.46 -5.23 20.10
C GLU A 274 -4.54 -5.87 19.06
N THR A 275 -4.52 -5.31 17.84
CA THR A 275 -3.62 -5.76 16.78
C THR A 275 -2.16 -5.63 17.21
N ALA A 276 -1.76 -4.47 17.75
CA ALA A 276 -0.40 -4.25 18.23
C ALA A 276 -0.05 -5.23 19.37
N ALA A 277 -0.93 -5.37 20.37
CA ALA A 277 -0.73 -6.26 21.50
C ALA A 277 -0.60 -7.74 21.08
N PHE A 278 -1.44 -8.21 20.15
CA PHE A 278 -1.31 -9.57 19.64
C PHE A 278 -0.03 -9.76 18.83
N MET A 279 0.28 -8.84 17.91
CA MET A 279 1.47 -8.92 17.07
C MET A 279 2.78 -8.82 17.87
N GLU A 280 2.76 -8.25 19.08
CA GLU A 280 3.91 -8.28 19.99
C GLU A 280 4.30 -9.71 20.37
N THR A 281 3.34 -10.63 20.47
CA THR A 281 3.57 -12.04 20.77
C THR A 281 4.02 -12.87 19.56
N VAL A 282 3.84 -12.37 18.34
CA VAL A 282 4.14 -13.07 17.08
C VAL A 282 5.62 -12.93 16.73
N GLU A 283 6.30 -14.06 16.48
CA GLU A 283 7.71 -14.06 16.11
C GLU A 283 7.98 -13.88 14.62
N LYS A 284 6.99 -14.12 13.76
CA LYS A 284 7.11 -13.94 12.32
C LYS A 284 7.17 -12.45 11.94
N PRO A 285 7.96 -12.06 10.92
CA PRO A 285 7.96 -10.70 10.41
C PRO A 285 6.56 -10.21 10.03
N TRP A 286 6.29 -8.94 10.34
CA TRP A 286 5.02 -8.28 10.06
C TRP A 286 5.20 -7.13 9.07
N VAL A 287 4.54 -7.26 7.93
CA VAL A 287 4.41 -6.20 6.92
C VAL A 287 3.06 -5.51 7.13
N ALA A 288 3.08 -4.29 7.64
CA ALA A 288 1.86 -3.50 7.82
C ALA A 288 1.48 -2.83 6.49
N PHE A 289 0.22 -2.96 6.08
CA PHE A 289 -0.26 -2.31 4.87
C PHE A 289 -1.50 -1.45 5.11
N LYS A 290 -1.87 -0.60 4.13
CA LYS A 290 -2.92 0.42 4.24
C LYS A 290 -2.69 1.40 5.41
N VAL A 291 -1.42 1.61 5.77
CA VAL A 291 -1.02 2.40 6.95
C VAL A 291 -1.53 3.84 6.93
N MET A 292 -1.73 4.41 5.75
CA MET A 292 -2.27 5.77 5.55
C MET A 292 -3.80 5.81 5.37
N ALA A 293 -4.52 4.68 5.51
CA ALA A 293 -5.97 4.62 5.29
C ALA A 293 -6.41 5.34 3.99
N ALA A 294 -5.83 4.93 2.85
CA ALA A 294 -6.05 5.55 1.52
C ALA A 294 -5.76 7.07 1.47
N GLY A 295 -4.76 7.52 2.22
CA GLY A 295 -4.36 8.93 2.27
C GLY A 295 -5.11 9.78 3.30
N ALA A 296 -6.03 9.19 4.07
CA ALA A 296 -6.73 9.91 5.14
C ALA A 296 -5.83 10.22 6.35
N ILE A 297 -4.71 9.50 6.49
CA ILE A 297 -3.72 9.68 7.56
C ILE A 297 -2.41 10.17 6.96
N ASN A 298 -1.90 11.27 7.50
CA ASN A 298 -0.62 11.84 7.06
C ASN A 298 0.53 10.83 7.23
N PRO A 299 1.45 10.69 6.26
CA PRO A 299 2.57 9.75 6.33
C PRO A 299 3.40 9.84 7.61
N ARG A 300 3.68 11.05 8.14
CA ARG A 300 4.42 11.23 9.40
C ARG A 300 3.75 10.57 10.59
N VAL A 301 2.43 10.59 10.64
CA VAL A 301 1.65 9.93 11.69
C VAL A 301 1.59 8.43 11.43
N ALA A 302 1.26 8.04 10.20
CA ALA A 302 1.07 6.65 9.79
C ALA A 302 2.32 5.80 9.98
N PHE A 303 3.46 6.26 9.45
CA PHE A 303 4.72 5.49 9.48
C PHE A 303 5.28 5.40 10.90
N SER A 304 5.29 6.55 11.63
CA SER A 304 5.72 6.56 13.02
C SER A 304 4.85 5.64 13.89
N TYR A 305 3.53 5.66 13.69
CA TYR A 305 2.61 4.77 14.40
C TYR A 305 2.92 3.29 14.09
N ALA A 306 3.00 2.92 12.82
CA ALA A 306 3.21 1.54 12.41
C ALA A 306 4.52 0.97 12.97
N TYR A 307 5.63 1.66 12.80
CA TYR A 307 6.93 1.16 13.29
C TYR A 307 7.00 1.11 14.81
N ARG A 308 6.53 2.13 15.51
CA ARG A 308 6.57 2.17 16.99
C ARG A 308 5.71 1.10 17.65
N HIS A 309 4.64 0.67 16.98
CA HIS A 309 3.75 -0.39 17.48
C HIS A 309 4.05 -1.77 16.89
N GLY A 310 5.22 -1.95 16.31
CA GLY A 310 5.76 -3.28 16.07
C GLY A 310 5.81 -3.76 14.62
N ALA A 311 5.34 -3.00 13.64
CA ALA A 311 5.51 -3.38 12.24
C ALA A 311 7.00 -3.47 11.88
N ASP A 312 7.41 -4.53 11.19
CA ASP A 312 8.79 -4.70 10.74
C ASP A 312 9.02 -4.01 9.40
N PHE A 313 7.99 -4.00 8.57
CA PHE A 313 7.95 -3.36 7.26
C PHE A 313 6.61 -2.65 7.08
N ILE A 314 6.57 -1.63 6.22
CA ILE A 314 5.32 -0.99 5.81
C ILE A 314 5.21 -0.95 4.29
N ILE A 315 3.96 -0.98 3.81
CA ILE A 315 3.62 -0.76 2.40
C ILE A 315 2.90 0.58 2.28
N ALA A 316 3.40 1.47 1.42
CA ALA A 316 2.76 2.73 1.09
C ALA A 316 2.62 2.88 -0.43
N GLY A 317 1.41 3.19 -0.90
CA GLY A 317 1.21 3.67 -2.27
C GLY A 317 1.77 5.09 -2.39
N MET A 318 2.63 5.33 -3.38
CA MET A 318 3.28 6.62 -3.59
C MET A 318 3.25 6.97 -5.07
N PHE A 319 2.99 8.23 -5.37
CA PHE A 319 3.30 8.81 -6.66
C PHE A 319 4.78 9.25 -6.69
N ASP A 320 5.34 9.48 -7.87
CA ASP A 320 6.71 9.97 -8.06
C ASP A 320 7.05 11.16 -7.15
N PHE A 321 6.18 12.17 -7.12
CA PHE A 321 6.38 13.38 -6.30
C PHE A 321 6.31 13.15 -4.77
N GLN A 322 5.87 11.98 -4.31
CA GLN A 322 5.80 11.63 -2.88
C GLN A 322 7.00 10.79 -2.42
N VAL A 323 7.61 10.00 -3.32
CA VAL A 323 8.60 8.96 -2.98
C VAL A 323 9.71 9.49 -2.08
N GLU A 324 10.35 10.60 -2.46
CA GLU A 324 11.47 11.13 -1.68
C GLU A 324 11.05 11.63 -0.30
N ALA A 325 9.91 12.34 -0.23
CA ALA A 325 9.37 12.83 1.04
C ALA A 325 8.97 11.68 1.97
N ASP A 326 8.31 10.66 1.44
CA ASP A 326 7.86 9.50 2.21
C ASP A 326 9.05 8.65 2.69
N VAL A 327 10.12 8.51 1.88
CA VAL A 327 11.34 7.84 2.34
C VAL A 327 12.03 8.61 3.46
N LYS A 328 12.13 9.94 3.39
CA LYS A 328 12.65 10.77 4.49
C LYS A 328 11.83 10.57 5.77
N ILE A 329 10.51 10.56 5.65
CA ILE A 329 9.60 10.30 6.78
C ILE A 329 9.79 8.89 7.34
N ALA A 330 9.99 7.88 6.48
CA ALA A 330 10.22 6.50 6.93
C ALA A 330 11.53 6.39 7.70
N ILE A 331 12.63 6.97 7.22
CA ILE A 331 13.93 7.00 7.91
C ILE A 331 13.77 7.65 9.30
N GLU A 332 13.20 8.86 9.38
CA GLU A 332 12.94 9.54 10.65
C GLU A 332 12.05 8.72 11.61
N SER A 333 11.09 7.98 11.06
CA SER A 333 10.16 7.16 11.84
C SER A 333 10.84 5.90 12.38
N LEU A 334 11.74 5.30 11.60
CA LEU A 334 12.55 4.15 12.01
C LEU A 334 13.54 4.53 13.11
N GLU A 335 14.22 5.67 13.01
CA GLU A 335 15.10 6.20 14.06
C GLU A 335 14.34 6.41 15.38
N LYS A 336 13.10 6.91 15.30
CA LYS A 336 12.26 7.14 16.50
C LYS A 336 11.57 5.88 17.03
N ALA A 337 11.67 4.76 16.33
CA ALA A 337 11.13 3.46 16.76
C ALA A 337 12.09 2.66 17.63
N ASP A 338 13.28 3.18 17.94
CA ASP A 338 14.20 2.58 18.92
C ASP A 338 13.51 2.49 20.28
N GLY A 339 13.61 1.31 20.91
CA GLY A 339 12.96 1.04 22.20
C GLY A 339 11.47 0.69 22.10
N ARG A 340 10.94 0.38 20.89
CA ARG A 340 9.60 -0.19 20.73
C ARG A 340 9.45 -1.51 21.50
N GLY A 341 8.23 -1.83 21.99
CA GLY A 341 7.96 -3.03 22.79
C GLY A 341 8.30 -4.32 22.05
N ARG A 342 7.83 -4.44 20.79
CA ARG A 342 8.12 -5.60 19.95
C ARG A 342 9.51 -5.47 19.31
N PRO A 343 10.45 -6.44 19.52
CA PRO A 343 11.72 -6.43 18.81
C PRO A 343 11.53 -6.53 17.28
N TRP A 344 12.52 -6.10 16.51
CA TRP A 344 12.55 -6.33 15.08
C TRP A 344 12.63 -7.84 14.79
N ARG A 345 11.72 -8.35 13.95
CA ARG A 345 11.66 -9.78 13.58
C ARG A 345 12.14 -10.04 12.15
N GLY A 346 12.54 -9.00 11.43
CA GLY A 346 13.02 -9.12 10.07
C GLY A 346 14.22 -8.21 9.75
#